data_096b41120ee157d8821b1fc9e173afd4
#
_entry.id   096b41120ee157d8821b1fc9e173afd4
#
_cell.length_a   1.000
_cell.length_b   1.000
_cell.length_c   1.000
_cell.angle_alpha   90.00
_cell.angle_beta   90.00
_cell.angle_gamma   90.00
#
_symmetry.space_group_name_H-M   'P 1'
#
loop_
_entity.id
_entity.type
_entity.pdbx_description
1 polymer ?
#
loop_
_entity_poly.entity_id
_entity_poly.type
_entity_poly.pdbx_seq_one_letter_code
_entity_poly.pdbx_strand_id
1 'polypeptide(L)'
;MKIRSGIYSVAFLCATLTPCFAHHTAVIVNKDNGVENVTSAHLTKIIRGEVKKWSDGKNIILVLHKDSVGEREALEHLNKMSSGEWNTFVVSHKDSILFVDTDADVLKAVQAEPGAVGLIEVRSVDSTVNVIRVDGKLPMELGYLPH
;
A
#
# COMPACT_ATOMS: atom_id res chain seq x y z
N MET A 1 36.97 14.69 60.59
CA MET A 1 36.51 15.27 59.33
C MET A 1 35.97 14.11 58.47
N LYS A 2 34.67 13.94 58.36
CA LYS A 2 34.09 12.89 57.51
C LYS A 2 33.65 13.50 56.20
N ILE A 3 34.31 13.11 55.10
CA ILE A 3 33.90 13.47 53.77
C ILE A 3 32.83 12.47 53.33
N ARG A 4 31.59 12.93 53.18
CA ARG A 4 30.50 12.13 52.62
C ARG A 4 30.54 12.27 51.07
N SER A 5 31.05 11.24 50.44
CA SER A 5 30.94 11.11 48.99
C SER A 5 29.48 10.83 48.62
N GLY A 6 28.79 11.82 48.05
CA GLY A 6 27.51 11.63 47.39
C GLY A 6 27.71 11.04 46.01
N ILE A 7 27.33 9.78 45.85
CA ILE A 7 27.27 9.13 44.57
C ILE A 7 25.99 9.61 43.88
N TYR A 8 26.09 10.50 42.92
CA TYR A 8 24.98 10.85 42.05
C TYR A 8 24.87 9.76 40.97
N SER A 9 23.96 8.82 41.19
CA SER A 9 23.53 7.89 40.15
C SER A 9 22.77 8.68 39.10
N VAL A 10 23.44 9.00 38.00
CA VAL A 10 22.78 9.47 36.76
C VAL A 10 22.12 8.26 36.11
N ALA A 11 20.84 8.09 36.33
CA ALA A 11 20.03 7.13 35.59
C ALA A 11 19.93 7.64 34.13
N PHE A 12 20.72 7.04 33.24
CA PHE A 12 20.62 7.27 31.81
C PHE A 12 19.37 6.56 31.31
N LEU A 13 18.27 7.32 31.22
CA LEU A 13 17.02 6.85 30.64
C LEU A 13 17.22 6.73 29.12
N CYS A 14 17.67 5.56 28.67
CA CYS A 14 17.65 5.22 27.25
C CYS A 14 16.17 5.13 26.80
N ALA A 15 15.65 6.25 26.32
CA ALA A 15 14.43 6.24 25.52
C ALA A 15 14.72 5.47 24.24
N THR A 16 14.40 4.18 24.22
CA THR A 16 14.37 3.40 22.98
C THR A 16 13.23 3.96 22.13
N LEU A 17 13.57 4.88 21.25
CA LEU A 17 12.71 5.24 20.13
C LEU A 17 12.60 3.98 19.25
N THR A 18 11.59 3.16 19.54
CA THR A 18 11.16 2.14 18.58
C THR A 18 10.70 2.89 17.34
N PRO A 19 11.38 2.76 16.19
CA PRO A 19 10.85 3.32 14.97
C PRO A 19 9.52 2.65 14.70
N CYS A 20 8.44 3.40 14.82
CA CYS A 20 7.13 2.98 14.34
C CYS A 20 7.24 2.95 12.82
N PHE A 21 7.62 1.79 12.26
CA PHE A 21 7.56 1.58 10.83
C PHE A 21 6.09 1.48 10.47
N ALA A 22 5.48 2.64 10.17
CA ALA A 22 4.24 2.65 9.44
C ALA A 22 4.43 1.84 8.16
N HIS A 23 3.58 0.87 7.91
CA HIS A 23 3.62 0.07 6.69
C HIS A 23 3.21 0.97 5.53
N HIS A 24 4.20 1.60 4.87
CA HIS A 24 3.94 2.41 3.70
C HIS A 24 3.62 1.51 2.51
N THR A 25 2.43 1.68 1.97
CA THR A 25 1.94 0.95 0.80
C THR A 25 2.13 1.79 -0.46
N ALA A 26 2.64 1.17 -1.51
CA ALA A 26 2.78 1.76 -2.84
C ALA A 26 1.75 1.17 -3.80
N VAL A 27 1.19 1.99 -4.66
CA VAL A 27 0.37 1.58 -5.80
C VAL A 27 1.28 1.41 -7.01
N ILE A 28 1.29 0.21 -7.57
CA ILE A 28 2.16 -0.16 -8.70
C ILE A 28 1.34 -0.57 -9.92
N VAL A 29 1.89 -0.34 -11.08
CA VAL A 29 1.32 -0.73 -12.38
C VAL A 29 2.38 -1.36 -13.27
N ASN A 30 1.94 -2.07 -14.30
CA ASN A 30 2.82 -2.61 -15.32
C ASN A 30 3.65 -1.49 -16.00
N LYS A 31 4.87 -1.79 -16.40
CA LYS A 31 5.76 -0.84 -17.09
C LYS A 31 5.19 -0.24 -18.37
N ASP A 32 4.38 -1.01 -19.09
CA ASP A 32 3.74 -0.58 -20.33
C ASP A 32 2.45 0.23 -20.06
N ASN A 33 2.09 0.45 -18.79
CA ASN A 33 1.01 1.32 -18.41
C ASN A 33 1.52 2.77 -18.30
N GLY A 34 1.02 3.66 -19.13
CA GLY A 34 1.44 5.06 -19.16
C GLY A 34 0.87 5.95 -18.06
N VAL A 35 0.18 5.38 -17.07
CA VAL A 35 -0.40 6.14 -15.96
C VAL A 35 0.70 6.49 -14.94
N GLU A 36 0.89 7.78 -14.70
CA GLU A 36 1.89 8.29 -13.74
C GLU A 36 1.26 8.81 -12.46
N ASN A 37 0.00 9.23 -12.51
CA ASN A 37 -0.71 9.83 -11.39
C ASN A 37 -2.21 9.53 -11.47
N VAL A 38 -2.80 9.25 -10.32
CA VAL A 38 -4.27 9.14 -10.15
C VAL A 38 -4.70 9.97 -8.95
N THR A 39 -5.96 10.38 -8.92
CA THR A 39 -6.55 10.95 -7.71
C THR A 39 -6.97 9.83 -6.77
N SER A 40 -6.99 10.08 -5.46
CA SER A 40 -7.52 9.12 -4.48
C SER A 40 -8.95 8.71 -4.78
N ALA A 41 -9.78 9.64 -5.27
CA ALA A 41 -11.15 9.36 -5.71
C ALA A 41 -11.18 8.41 -6.92
N HIS A 42 -10.26 8.57 -7.88
CA HIS A 42 -10.19 7.69 -9.05
C HIS A 42 -9.67 6.29 -8.66
N LEU A 43 -8.65 6.25 -7.81
CA LEU A 43 -8.12 5.00 -7.26
C LEU A 43 -9.23 4.21 -6.52
N THR A 44 -10.02 4.89 -5.69
CA THR A 44 -11.17 4.27 -5.02
C THR A 44 -12.16 3.65 -6.01
N LYS A 45 -12.46 4.32 -7.11
CA LYS A 45 -13.34 3.77 -8.16
C LYS A 45 -12.75 2.55 -8.85
N ILE A 46 -11.43 2.55 -9.09
CA ILE A 46 -10.71 1.37 -9.61
C ILE A 46 -10.85 0.19 -8.65
N ILE A 47 -10.54 0.40 -7.38
CA ILE A 47 -10.60 -0.64 -6.35
C ILE A 47 -12.02 -1.18 -6.20
N ARG A 48 -13.03 -0.33 -6.28
CA ARG A 48 -14.45 -0.73 -6.24
C ARG A 48 -14.96 -1.40 -7.53
N GLY A 49 -14.13 -1.49 -8.55
CA GLY A 49 -14.55 -2.06 -9.84
C GLY A 49 -15.54 -1.20 -10.62
N GLU A 50 -15.69 0.07 -10.26
CA GLU A 50 -16.52 1.05 -10.98
C GLU A 50 -15.83 1.51 -12.26
N VAL A 51 -14.49 1.56 -12.26
CA VAL A 51 -13.66 1.80 -13.43
C VAL A 51 -12.98 0.49 -13.81
N LYS A 52 -13.32 -0.04 -14.97
CA LYS A 52 -12.88 -1.37 -15.44
C LYS A 52 -11.79 -1.30 -16.52
N LYS A 53 -11.49 -0.12 -17.02
CA LYS A 53 -10.49 0.08 -18.08
C LYS A 53 -9.67 1.33 -17.83
N TRP A 54 -8.41 1.23 -18.16
CA TRP A 54 -7.52 2.38 -18.29
C TRP A 54 -7.91 3.26 -19.49
N SER A 55 -7.38 4.48 -19.55
CA SER A 55 -7.64 5.42 -20.66
C SER A 55 -7.20 4.89 -22.02
N ASP A 56 -6.24 3.97 -22.06
CA ASP A 56 -5.76 3.30 -23.27
C ASP A 56 -6.59 2.06 -23.67
N GLY A 57 -7.68 1.76 -22.93
CA GLY A 57 -8.60 0.68 -23.20
C GLY A 57 -8.24 -0.68 -22.58
N LYS A 58 -7.07 -0.80 -21.93
CA LYS A 58 -6.68 -2.04 -21.23
C LYS A 58 -7.60 -2.32 -20.05
N ASN A 59 -8.00 -3.57 -19.87
CA ASN A 59 -8.79 -3.97 -18.70
C ASN A 59 -7.96 -3.85 -17.42
N ILE A 60 -8.57 -3.33 -16.37
CA ILE A 60 -7.95 -3.23 -15.05
C ILE A 60 -8.10 -4.56 -14.34
N ILE A 61 -6.99 -5.10 -13.84
CA ILE A 61 -6.93 -6.25 -12.95
C ILE A 61 -6.30 -5.77 -11.65
N LEU A 62 -7.05 -5.86 -10.55
CA LEU A 62 -6.55 -5.53 -9.22
C LEU A 62 -5.81 -6.73 -8.64
N VAL A 63 -4.55 -6.56 -8.29
CA VAL A 63 -3.72 -7.60 -7.69
C VAL A 63 -3.48 -7.26 -6.22
N LEU A 64 -3.90 -8.12 -5.32
CA LEU A 64 -3.85 -7.90 -3.88
C LEU A 64 -3.07 -9.01 -3.17
N HIS A 65 -2.27 -8.61 -2.17
CA HIS A 65 -1.59 -9.51 -1.25
C HIS A 65 -2.57 -9.93 -0.13
N LYS A 66 -2.93 -11.19 -0.12
CA LYS A 66 -4.01 -11.77 0.69
C LYS A 66 -3.94 -11.45 2.19
N ASP A 67 -2.76 -11.51 2.79
CA ASP A 67 -2.54 -11.36 4.22
C ASP A 67 -1.79 -10.06 4.62
N SER A 68 -1.66 -9.11 3.71
CA SER A 68 -1.01 -7.82 4.00
C SER A 68 -1.89 -6.94 4.87
N VAL A 69 -1.45 -6.68 6.10
CA VAL A 69 -2.16 -5.82 7.05
C VAL A 69 -2.19 -4.38 6.56
N GLY A 70 -1.04 -3.84 6.12
CA GLY A 70 -0.96 -2.45 5.64
C GLY A 70 -1.78 -2.21 4.39
N GLU A 71 -1.82 -3.17 3.47
CA GLU A 71 -2.66 -3.11 2.28
C GLU A 71 -4.15 -3.12 2.64
N ARG A 72 -4.56 -4.02 3.52
CA ARG A 72 -5.96 -4.09 3.98
C ARG A 72 -6.39 -2.78 4.65
N GLU A 73 -5.58 -2.23 5.54
CA GLU A 73 -5.86 -0.96 6.19
C GLU A 73 -6.00 0.17 5.17
N ALA A 74 -5.09 0.28 4.20
CA ALA A 74 -5.17 1.27 3.13
C ALA A 74 -6.46 1.11 2.31
N LEU A 75 -6.85 -0.12 1.99
CA LEU A 75 -8.07 -0.40 1.22
C LEU A 75 -9.35 -0.09 2.00
N GLU A 76 -9.41 -0.45 3.26
CA GLU A 76 -10.55 -0.12 4.14
C GLU A 76 -10.73 1.39 4.27
N HIS A 77 -9.65 2.14 4.47
CA HIS A 77 -9.66 3.60 4.56
C HIS A 77 -10.05 4.27 3.24
N LEU A 78 -9.47 3.84 2.11
CA LEU A 78 -9.80 4.38 0.78
C LEU A 78 -11.27 4.17 0.42
N ASN A 79 -11.79 2.99 0.72
CA ASN A 79 -13.16 2.63 0.36
C ASN A 79 -14.18 3.03 1.42
N LYS A 80 -13.75 3.43 2.61
CA LYS A 80 -14.62 3.69 3.77
C LYS A 80 -15.53 2.48 4.07
N MET A 81 -14.97 1.28 3.94
CA MET A 81 -15.63 0.01 4.21
C MET A 81 -15.10 -0.59 5.51
N SER A 82 -15.96 -1.24 6.26
CA SER A 82 -15.56 -2.14 7.34
C SER A 82 -14.95 -3.41 6.78
N SER A 83 -14.20 -4.16 7.59
CA SER A 83 -13.64 -5.46 7.19
C SER A 83 -14.69 -6.44 6.68
N GLY A 84 -15.91 -6.43 7.26
CA GLY A 84 -17.01 -7.26 6.82
C GLY A 84 -17.56 -6.87 5.44
N GLU A 85 -17.72 -5.58 5.20
CA GLU A 85 -18.15 -5.04 3.91
C GLU A 85 -17.10 -5.32 2.83
N TRP A 86 -15.81 -5.15 3.17
CA TRP A 86 -14.71 -5.48 2.28
C TRP A 86 -14.71 -6.96 1.88
N ASN A 87 -14.88 -7.88 2.83
CA ASN A 87 -14.94 -9.30 2.53
C ASN A 87 -16.12 -9.64 1.60
N THR A 88 -17.29 -9.06 1.83
CA THR A 88 -18.45 -9.23 0.96
C THR A 88 -18.19 -8.70 -0.46
N PHE A 89 -17.57 -7.53 -0.55
CA PHE A 89 -17.17 -6.93 -1.82
C PHE A 89 -16.21 -7.83 -2.60
N VAL A 90 -15.17 -8.34 -1.95
CA VAL A 90 -14.18 -9.26 -2.55
C VAL A 90 -14.84 -10.48 -3.15
N VAL A 91 -15.75 -11.11 -2.41
CA VAL A 91 -16.48 -12.31 -2.90
C VAL A 91 -17.30 -12.00 -4.16
N SER A 92 -17.91 -10.81 -4.23
CA SER A 92 -18.73 -10.41 -5.39
C SER A 92 -17.89 -9.96 -6.61
N HIS A 93 -16.60 -9.64 -6.43
CA HIS A 93 -15.71 -9.14 -7.48
C HIS A 93 -14.49 -10.05 -7.76
N LYS A 94 -14.59 -11.32 -7.38
CA LYS A 94 -13.50 -12.29 -7.51
C LYS A 94 -12.94 -12.45 -8.93
N ASP A 95 -13.71 -12.13 -9.96
CA ASP A 95 -13.26 -12.26 -11.36
C ASP A 95 -12.39 -11.09 -11.83
N SER A 96 -12.38 -9.97 -11.08
CA SER A 96 -11.57 -8.78 -11.36
C SER A 96 -10.48 -8.52 -10.34
N ILE A 97 -10.40 -9.36 -9.29
CA ILE A 97 -9.41 -9.27 -8.23
C ILE A 97 -8.59 -10.55 -8.21
N LEU A 98 -7.29 -10.42 -8.38
CA LEU A 98 -6.33 -11.53 -8.23
C LEU A 98 -5.68 -11.44 -6.85
N PHE A 99 -5.88 -12.47 -6.02
CA PHE A 99 -5.21 -12.61 -4.74
C PHE A 99 -3.97 -13.47 -4.86
N VAL A 100 -2.87 -12.99 -4.31
CA VAL A 100 -1.59 -13.68 -4.24
C VAL A 100 -1.08 -13.71 -2.80
N ASP A 101 -0.08 -14.54 -2.51
CA ASP A 101 0.36 -14.80 -1.15
C ASP A 101 1.54 -13.92 -0.69
N THR A 102 2.23 -13.27 -1.61
CA THR A 102 3.41 -12.44 -1.31
C THR A 102 3.50 -11.19 -2.18
N ASP A 103 4.22 -10.18 -1.73
CA ASP A 103 4.55 -8.99 -2.52
C ASP A 103 5.32 -9.36 -3.80
N ALA A 104 6.18 -10.38 -3.74
CA ALA A 104 6.89 -10.88 -4.92
C ALA A 104 5.94 -11.46 -5.98
N ASP A 105 4.86 -12.09 -5.55
CA ASP A 105 3.83 -12.59 -6.46
C ASP A 105 2.96 -11.45 -7.01
N VAL A 106 2.72 -10.37 -6.24
CA VAL A 106 2.09 -9.15 -6.76
C VAL A 106 2.96 -8.55 -7.89
N LEU A 107 4.27 -8.43 -7.66
CA LEU A 107 5.20 -7.93 -8.69
C LEU A 107 5.15 -8.76 -9.96
N LYS A 108 5.19 -10.09 -9.85
CA LYS A 108 5.10 -10.99 -11.01
C LYS A 108 3.79 -10.84 -11.76
N ALA A 109 2.66 -10.77 -11.05
CA ALA A 109 1.34 -10.61 -11.66
C ALA A 109 1.21 -9.28 -12.38
N VAL A 110 1.70 -8.18 -11.77
CA VAL A 110 1.69 -6.86 -12.37
C VAL A 110 2.59 -6.79 -13.61
N GLN A 111 3.74 -7.46 -13.60
CA GLN A 111 4.62 -7.57 -14.76
C GLN A 111 3.98 -8.32 -15.93
N ALA A 112 3.24 -9.38 -15.63
CA ALA A 112 2.64 -10.25 -16.66
C ALA A 112 1.43 -9.62 -17.35
N GLU A 113 0.72 -8.71 -16.68
CA GLU A 113 -0.56 -8.16 -17.14
C GLU A 113 -0.46 -6.65 -17.37
N PRO A 114 -0.52 -6.17 -18.62
CA PRO A 114 -0.39 -4.74 -18.93
C PRO A 114 -1.41 -3.83 -18.26
N GLY A 115 -2.60 -4.34 -17.93
CA GLY A 115 -3.67 -3.60 -17.23
C GLY A 115 -3.68 -3.77 -15.73
N ALA A 116 -2.74 -4.52 -15.16
CA ALA A 116 -2.72 -4.78 -13.73
C ALA A 116 -2.33 -3.56 -12.90
N VAL A 117 -2.97 -3.43 -11.76
CA VAL A 117 -2.64 -2.52 -10.68
C VAL A 117 -2.53 -3.31 -9.39
N GLY A 118 -1.48 -3.09 -8.63
CA GLY A 118 -1.24 -3.79 -7.37
C GLY A 118 -0.90 -2.83 -6.24
N LEU A 119 -1.02 -3.32 -5.03
CA LEU A 119 -0.56 -2.66 -3.82
C LEU A 119 0.49 -3.55 -3.16
N ILE A 120 1.63 -2.97 -2.78
CA ILE A 120 2.70 -3.66 -2.07
C ILE A 120 3.34 -2.73 -1.04
N GLU A 121 4.09 -3.28 -0.10
CA GLU A 121 4.94 -2.45 0.75
C GLU A 121 6.01 -1.73 -0.08
N VAL A 122 6.26 -0.45 0.23
CA VAL A 122 7.25 0.38 -0.49
C VAL A 122 8.61 -0.30 -0.58
N ARG A 123 9.04 -0.98 0.48
CA ARG A 123 10.33 -1.70 0.50
C ARG A 123 10.41 -2.89 -0.45
N SER A 124 9.27 -3.39 -0.92
CA SER A 124 9.20 -4.50 -1.87
C SER A 124 9.21 -4.03 -3.33
N VAL A 125 9.11 -2.73 -3.58
CA VAL A 125 9.13 -2.17 -4.95
C VAL A 125 10.49 -2.36 -5.58
N ASP A 126 10.49 -2.83 -6.83
CA ASP A 126 11.68 -2.95 -7.65
C ASP A 126 11.54 -2.24 -9.02
N SER A 127 12.56 -2.35 -9.85
CA SER A 127 12.61 -1.68 -11.15
C SER A 127 11.73 -2.33 -12.24
N THR A 128 11.04 -3.41 -11.94
CA THR A 128 10.23 -4.17 -12.91
C THR A 128 8.82 -3.61 -13.10
N VAL A 129 8.40 -2.73 -12.21
CA VAL A 129 7.09 -2.07 -12.21
C VAL A 129 7.23 -0.55 -12.12
N ASN A 130 6.17 0.17 -12.40
CA ASN A 130 6.07 1.61 -12.15
C ASN A 130 5.25 1.89 -10.89
N VAL A 131 5.75 2.79 -10.06
CA VAL A 131 4.98 3.36 -8.93
C VAL A 131 4.21 4.56 -9.43
N ILE A 132 2.90 4.60 -9.18
CA ILE A 132 2.09 5.76 -9.54
C ILE A 132 1.94 6.71 -8.35
N ARG A 133 1.82 8.00 -8.68
CA ARG A 133 1.47 9.03 -7.69
C ARG A 133 -0.02 8.95 -7.36
N VAL A 134 -0.37 9.27 -6.14
CA VAL A 134 -1.75 9.47 -5.73
C VAL A 134 -1.89 10.91 -5.25
N ASP A 135 -2.80 11.65 -5.84
CA ASP A 135 -2.95 13.11 -5.64
C ASP A 135 -1.64 13.89 -5.79
N GLY A 136 -0.80 13.47 -6.75
CA GLY A 136 0.51 14.04 -7.03
C GLY A 136 1.63 13.65 -6.08
N LYS A 137 1.36 12.82 -5.07
CA LYS A 137 2.30 12.41 -4.01
C LYS A 137 2.94 11.05 -4.29
N LEU A 138 4.14 10.85 -3.78
CA LEU A 138 4.84 9.56 -3.76
C LEU A 138 4.55 8.78 -2.47
N PRO A 139 4.78 7.45 -2.44
CA PRO A 139 4.41 6.60 -1.30
C PRO A 139 4.94 7.00 0.08
N MET A 140 6.07 7.69 0.15
CA MET A 140 6.65 8.14 1.42
C MET A 140 6.19 9.54 1.84
N GLU A 141 5.40 10.21 1.01
CA GLU A 141 4.89 11.55 1.30
C GLU A 141 3.60 11.48 2.10
N LEU A 142 3.42 12.40 3.05
CA LEU A 142 2.21 12.48 3.86
C LEU A 142 0.97 12.65 2.97
N GLY A 143 -0.04 11.81 3.23
CA GLY A 143 -1.30 11.83 2.51
C GLY A 143 -1.27 11.15 1.14
N TYR A 144 -0.28 10.29 0.87
CA TYR A 144 -0.28 9.43 -0.32
C TYR A 144 -1.47 8.47 -0.32
N LEU A 145 -1.59 7.68 0.73
CA LEU A 145 -2.78 6.87 1.03
C LEU A 145 -3.24 7.19 2.46
N PRO A 146 -4.55 7.12 2.74
CA PRO A 146 -5.04 7.26 4.11
C PRO A 146 -4.49 6.14 5.01
N HIS A 147 -4.16 6.51 6.24
CA HIS A 147 -3.73 5.59 7.31
C HIS A 147 -4.79 5.50 8.38
#